data_9adfbc7852910744138f087a9169a2cf
#
_entry.id   9adfbc7852910744138f087a9169a2cf
#
_cell.length_a   1.000
_cell.length_b   1.000
_cell.length_c   1.000
_cell.angle_alpha   90.00
_cell.angle_beta   90.00
_cell.angle_gamma   90.00
#
_symmetry.space_group_name_H-M   'P 1'
#
loop_
_entity.id
_entity.type
_entity.pdbx_description
1 polymer ?
#
loop_
_entity_poly.entity_id
_entity_poly.type
_entity_poly.pdbx_seq_one_letter_code
_entity_poly.pdbx_strand_id
1 'polypeptide(L)'
;DDLLADGPSTEKGEIALGRNALIGFMNWEGYNYEDAVLLSEKLVKEDIYTSIHMEEFECEARESKLGPDEITRDIPIVGEDAVKDLDERGIIRIGAEVRAGDILVGKVTPKGETELTSEERLMRAIFGEKAREVRDTSLRVPHGEWGVVVDVKIFDRAHSDELSPSVQQMVRVYIAQKRKISVGDKMSGRHGNK
;
A
#
# COMPACT_ATOMS: atom_id res chain seq x y z
N ASP A 1 -26.37 -15.68 26.51
CA ASP A 1 -25.88 -14.89 25.35
C ASP A 1 -24.38 -14.81 25.44
N ASP A 2 -23.70 -15.67 24.69
CA ASP A 2 -22.22 -15.73 24.68
C ASP A 2 -21.69 -14.83 23.55
N LEU A 3 -20.62 -14.11 23.83
CA LEU A 3 -19.91 -13.32 22.83
C LEU A 3 -19.16 -14.26 21.89
N LEU A 4 -19.42 -14.19 20.59
CA LEU A 4 -18.76 -15.01 19.57
C LEU A 4 -17.52 -14.34 18.98
N ALA A 5 -17.56 -13.03 18.77
CA ALA A 5 -16.45 -12.26 18.22
C ALA A 5 -16.62 -10.75 18.53
N ASP A 6 -15.49 -10.07 18.66
CA ASP A 6 -15.39 -8.61 18.68
C ASP A 6 -14.55 -8.14 17.51
N GLY A 7 -14.99 -7.07 16.84
CA GLY A 7 -14.26 -6.40 15.78
C GLY A 7 -13.51 -5.16 16.29
N PRO A 8 -12.81 -4.43 15.40
CA PRO A 8 -12.02 -3.26 15.78
C PRO A 8 -12.85 -2.09 16.34
N SER A 9 -14.16 -2.08 16.11
CA SER A 9 -15.10 -1.04 16.59
C SER A 9 -16.08 -1.56 17.64
N THR A 10 -15.82 -2.72 18.23
CA THR A 10 -16.64 -3.32 19.28
C THR A 10 -15.79 -3.70 20.49
N GLU A 11 -16.39 -3.69 21.67
CA GLU A 11 -15.78 -4.14 22.92
C GLU A 11 -16.84 -4.87 23.75
N LYS A 12 -16.54 -6.11 24.13
CA LYS A 12 -17.44 -6.98 24.93
C LYS A 12 -18.84 -7.11 24.33
N GLY A 13 -18.94 -7.20 22.99
CA GLY A 13 -20.19 -7.33 22.26
C GLY A 13 -20.97 -6.02 22.07
N GLU A 14 -20.46 -4.89 22.50
CA GLU A 14 -21.09 -3.58 22.36
C GLU A 14 -20.30 -2.71 21.38
N ILE A 15 -20.99 -1.73 20.75
CA ILE A 15 -20.33 -0.76 19.88
C ILE A 15 -19.42 0.15 20.71
N ALA A 16 -18.13 0.16 20.36
CA ALA A 16 -17.10 0.99 20.98
C ALA A 16 -16.48 1.97 19.96
N LEU A 17 -17.30 2.51 19.07
CA LEU A 17 -16.91 3.47 18.05
C LEU A 17 -17.00 4.89 18.59
N GLY A 18 -15.91 5.66 18.41
CA GLY A 18 -15.85 7.07 18.80
C GLY A 18 -15.41 7.33 20.23
N ARG A 19 -15.63 8.54 20.68
CA ARG A 19 -15.20 9.04 22.00
C ARG A 19 -16.28 9.93 22.62
N ASN A 20 -16.32 9.94 23.96
CA ASN A 20 -17.12 10.89 24.70
C ASN A 20 -16.36 12.23 24.76
N ALA A 21 -16.88 13.24 24.08
CA ALA A 21 -16.30 14.57 24.04
C ALA A 21 -17.16 15.56 24.84
N LEU A 22 -16.52 16.54 25.49
CA LEU A 22 -17.21 17.68 26.07
C LEU A 22 -17.65 18.61 24.94
N ILE A 23 -18.94 18.92 24.87
CA ILE A 23 -19.54 19.74 23.82
C ILE A 23 -20.13 21.02 24.43
N GLY A 24 -19.80 22.17 23.84
CA GLY A 24 -20.43 23.45 24.11
C GLY A 24 -21.35 23.85 22.95
N PHE A 25 -22.59 24.25 23.26
CA PHE A 25 -23.55 24.71 22.27
C PHE A 25 -23.58 26.25 22.29
N MET A 26 -22.97 26.87 21.33
CA MET A 26 -22.93 28.30 21.15
C MET A 26 -22.56 28.69 19.73
N ASN A 27 -22.89 29.89 19.32
CA ASN A 27 -22.39 30.46 18.08
C ASN A 27 -20.91 30.85 18.25
N TRP A 28 -20.06 30.49 17.29
CA TRP A 28 -18.66 30.83 17.27
C TRP A 28 -18.26 31.47 15.94
N GLU A 29 -18.39 32.78 15.86
CA GLU A 29 -17.99 33.59 14.69
C GLU A 29 -18.50 33.07 13.34
N GLY A 30 -19.59 32.32 13.35
CA GLY A 30 -20.20 31.71 12.15
C GLY A 30 -19.51 30.42 11.63
N TYR A 31 -18.39 30.02 12.21
CA TYR A 31 -17.65 28.81 11.77
C TYR A 31 -18.37 27.49 12.06
N ASN A 32 -19.38 27.52 12.90
CA ASN A 32 -20.24 26.38 13.21
C ASN A 32 -21.69 26.55 12.69
N TYR A 33 -21.84 27.27 11.57
CA TYR A 33 -23.13 27.46 10.91
C TYR A 33 -23.68 26.13 10.36
N GLU A 34 -24.99 25.90 10.55
CA GLU A 34 -25.70 24.65 10.20
C GLU A 34 -25.09 23.41 10.88
N ASP A 35 -24.58 22.46 10.10
CA ASP A 35 -24.04 21.18 10.56
C ASP A 35 -22.52 21.24 10.87
N ALA A 36 -21.92 22.41 10.75
CA ALA A 36 -20.50 22.57 11.01
C ALA A 36 -20.20 22.55 12.51
N VAL A 37 -19.11 21.92 12.89
CA VAL A 37 -18.59 21.86 14.26
C VAL A 37 -17.14 22.32 14.31
N LEU A 38 -16.78 23.01 15.39
CA LEU A 38 -15.40 23.34 15.70
C LEU A 38 -14.83 22.29 16.63
N LEU A 39 -13.60 21.90 16.39
CA LEU A 39 -12.87 20.96 17.24
C LEU A 39 -11.68 21.66 17.92
N SER A 40 -11.44 21.30 19.17
CA SER A 40 -10.22 21.69 19.85
C SER A 40 -9.01 21.03 19.18
N GLU A 41 -7.94 21.79 18.99
CA GLU A 41 -6.65 21.26 18.49
C GLU A 41 -6.10 20.13 19.37
N LYS A 42 -6.47 20.10 20.64
CA LYS A 42 -6.12 19.03 21.58
C LYS A 42 -6.58 17.66 21.07
N LEU A 43 -7.77 17.55 20.44
CA LEU A 43 -8.28 16.30 19.88
C LEU A 43 -7.37 15.75 18.77
N VAL A 44 -6.79 16.64 17.96
CA VAL A 44 -5.84 16.27 16.92
C VAL A 44 -4.48 15.89 17.50
N LYS A 45 -3.99 16.65 18.48
CA LYS A 45 -2.70 16.39 19.14
C LYS A 45 -2.68 15.07 19.91
N GLU A 46 -3.78 14.76 20.59
CA GLU A 46 -3.92 13.55 21.40
C GLU A 46 -4.44 12.33 20.60
N ASP A 47 -4.53 12.44 19.28
CA ASP A 47 -5.00 11.37 18.40
C ASP A 47 -6.40 10.81 18.77
N ILE A 48 -7.31 11.64 19.28
CA ILE A 48 -8.60 11.18 19.79
C ILE A 48 -9.51 10.71 18.65
N TYR A 49 -9.56 11.44 17.55
CA TYR A 49 -10.29 11.07 16.32
C TYR A 49 -9.33 10.67 15.20
N THR A 50 -8.33 9.90 15.54
CA THR A 50 -7.36 9.37 14.60
C THR A 50 -7.70 7.93 14.29
N SER A 51 -7.64 7.57 13.02
CA SER A 51 -7.86 6.21 12.54
C SER A 51 -6.60 5.65 11.88
N ILE A 52 -6.43 4.34 11.99
CA ILE A 52 -5.37 3.61 11.29
C ILE A 52 -6.04 2.80 10.19
N HIS A 53 -5.64 3.07 8.94
CA HIS A 53 -6.09 2.35 7.76
C HIS A 53 -4.97 1.46 7.28
N MET A 54 -5.28 0.20 7.06
CA MET A 54 -4.31 -0.78 6.57
C MET A 54 -4.71 -1.23 5.19
N GLU A 55 -3.80 -1.03 4.23
CA GLU A 55 -3.96 -1.43 2.85
C GLU A 55 -3.01 -2.58 2.52
N GLU A 56 -3.48 -3.51 1.72
CA GLU A 56 -2.75 -4.68 1.27
C GLU A 56 -2.47 -4.57 -0.22
N PHE A 57 -1.20 -4.72 -0.59
CA PHE A 57 -0.75 -4.71 -1.98
C PHE A 57 -0.07 -6.02 -2.32
N GLU A 58 -0.49 -6.63 -3.42
CA GLU A 58 0.04 -7.91 -3.87
C GLU A 58 0.83 -7.78 -5.17
N CYS A 59 1.97 -8.45 -5.23
CA CYS A 59 2.78 -8.60 -6.42
C CYS A 59 3.00 -10.08 -6.71
N GLU A 60 2.56 -10.52 -7.89
CA GLU A 60 2.75 -11.89 -8.34
C GLU A 60 3.84 -11.95 -9.41
N ALA A 61 4.77 -12.87 -9.26
CA ALA A 61 5.71 -13.26 -10.30
C ALA A 61 5.18 -14.51 -11.00
N ARG A 62 4.84 -14.35 -12.28
CA ARG A 62 4.22 -15.41 -13.10
C ARG A 62 5.20 -15.95 -14.12
N GLU A 63 4.98 -17.20 -14.50
CA GLU A 63 5.65 -17.79 -15.65
C GLU A 63 4.83 -17.54 -16.91
N SER A 64 5.46 -16.99 -17.93
CA SER A 64 4.85 -16.73 -19.23
C SER A 64 5.61 -17.45 -20.35
N LYS A 65 5.01 -17.48 -21.56
CA LYS A 65 5.65 -18.04 -22.75
C LYS A 65 6.95 -17.33 -23.15
N LEU A 66 7.13 -16.08 -22.74
CA LEU A 66 8.34 -15.27 -22.99
C LEU A 66 9.44 -15.48 -21.94
N GLY A 67 9.11 -16.14 -20.86
CA GLY A 67 9.97 -16.39 -19.71
C GLY A 67 9.29 -16.02 -18.40
N PRO A 68 9.93 -16.34 -17.27
CA PRO A 68 9.39 -16.02 -15.96
C PRO A 68 9.59 -14.54 -15.62
N ASP A 69 8.65 -13.97 -14.87
CA ASP A 69 8.85 -12.72 -14.15
C ASP A 69 9.91 -12.93 -13.07
N GLU A 70 10.68 -11.92 -12.80
CA GLU A 70 11.73 -11.95 -11.77
C GLU A 70 11.51 -10.81 -10.77
N ILE A 71 11.47 -11.16 -9.48
CA ILE A 71 11.48 -10.19 -8.40
C ILE A 71 12.93 -9.86 -8.10
N THR A 72 13.30 -8.61 -8.32
CA THR A 72 14.70 -8.17 -8.24
C THR A 72 14.79 -6.69 -7.87
N ARG A 73 15.91 -6.31 -7.28
CA ARG A 73 16.29 -4.92 -7.06
C ARG A 73 16.86 -4.26 -8.32
N ASP A 74 17.35 -5.05 -9.26
CA ASP A 74 17.95 -4.58 -10.52
C ASP A 74 16.85 -4.25 -11.53
N ILE A 75 16.35 -3.03 -11.46
CA ILE A 75 15.26 -2.51 -12.29
C ILE A 75 15.85 -1.55 -13.32
N PRO A 76 15.55 -1.72 -14.62
CA PRO A 76 16.07 -0.83 -15.65
C PRO A 76 15.53 0.60 -15.49
N ILE A 77 16.39 1.59 -15.77
CA ILE A 77 16.05 3.02 -15.84
C ILE A 77 15.53 3.60 -14.51
N VAL A 78 15.97 3.06 -13.38
CA VAL A 78 15.58 3.53 -12.04
C VAL A 78 16.84 3.98 -11.29
N GLY A 79 16.78 5.16 -10.67
CA GLY A 79 17.88 5.68 -9.86
C GLY A 79 18.01 4.97 -8.51
N GLU A 80 19.19 5.05 -7.89
CA GLU A 80 19.46 4.41 -6.60
C GLU A 80 18.51 4.87 -5.48
N ASP A 81 18.06 6.13 -5.53
CA ASP A 81 17.13 6.68 -4.55
C ASP A 81 15.77 5.96 -4.55
N ALA A 82 15.33 5.50 -5.70
CA ALA A 82 14.04 4.81 -5.83
C ALA A 82 14.09 3.37 -5.28
N VAL A 83 15.28 2.79 -5.15
CA VAL A 83 15.48 1.41 -4.66
C VAL A 83 16.17 1.35 -3.30
N LYS A 84 16.38 2.49 -2.65
CA LYS A 84 17.10 2.57 -1.37
C LYS A 84 16.45 1.79 -0.23
N ASP A 85 15.12 1.72 -0.22
CA ASP A 85 14.33 1.02 0.80
C ASP A 85 14.00 -0.44 0.41
N LEU A 86 14.50 -0.91 -0.73
CA LEU A 86 14.40 -2.31 -1.14
C LEU A 86 15.57 -3.13 -0.58
N ASP A 87 15.27 -4.35 -0.16
CA ASP A 87 16.27 -5.33 0.23
C ASP A 87 17.02 -5.90 -1.01
N GLU A 88 17.95 -6.83 -0.79
CA GLU A 88 18.73 -7.47 -1.86
C GLU A 88 17.84 -8.25 -2.85
N ARG A 89 16.67 -8.70 -2.42
CA ARG A 89 15.69 -9.39 -3.26
C ARG A 89 14.77 -8.46 -4.02
N GLY A 90 14.86 -7.14 -3.79
CA GLY A 90 13.99 -6.15 -4.41
C GLY A 90 12.65 -5.95 -3.69
N ILE A 91 12.54 -6.35 -2.43
CA ILE A 91 11.33 -6.21 -1.61
C ILE A 91 11.54 -5.11 -0.58
N ILE A 92 10.52 -4.28 -0.38
CA ILE A 92 10.60 -3.15 0.54
C ILE A 92 10.76 -3.61 1.99
N ARG A 93 11.58 -2.90 2.76
CA ARG A 93 11.79 -3.17 4.18
C ARG A 93 10.61 -2.72 5.04
N ILE A 94 10.34 -3.44 6.12
CA ILE A 94 9.38 -3.04 7.15
C ILE A 94 9.89 -1.76 7.82
N GLY A 95 8.97 -0.82 8.08
CA GLY A 95 9.25 0.49 8.65
C GLY A 95 9.60 1.58 7.62
N ALA A 96 9.66 1.26 6.33
CA ALA A 96 9.84 2.25 5.28
C ALA A 96 8.61 3.15 5.16
N GLU A 97 8.84 4.45 5.07
CA GLU A 97 7.82 5.42 4.70
C GLU A 97 7.70 5.48 3.18
N VAL A 98 6.49 5.30 2.67
CA VAL A 98 6.20 5.24 1.24
C VAL A 98 5.15 6.26 0.83
N ARG A 99 5.27 6.72 -0.41
CA ARG A 99 4.36 7.65 -1.06
C ARG A 99 3.98 7.14 -2.45
N ALA A 100 2.95 7.72 -3.04
CA ALA A 100 2.52 7.40 -4.39
C ALA A 100 3.71 7.39 -5.38
N GLY A 101 3.86 6.30 -6.12
CA GLY A 101 4.93 6.09 -7.09
C GLY A 101 6.16 5.36 -6.56
N ASP A 102 6.35 5.25 -5.23
CA ASP A 102 7.46 4.49 -4.64
C ASP A 102 7.32 3.00 -4.94
N ILE A 103 8.45 2.32 -5.10
CA ILE A 103 8.50 0.89 -5.42
C ILE A 103 8.34 0.08 -4.14
N LEU A 104 7.35 -0.80 -4.11
CA LEU A 104 7.14 -1.76 -3.02
C LEU A 104 7.85 -3.09 -3.29
N VAL A 105 7.73 -3.59 -4.51
CA VAL A 105 8.36 -4.82 -4.97
C VAL A 105 8.92 -4.58 -6.36
N GLY A 106 10.23 -4.68 -6.50
CA GLY A 106 10.89 -4.63 -7.80
C GLY A 106 10.61 -5.89 -8.60
N LYS A 107 10.03 -5.75 -9.76
CA LYS A 107 9.74 -6.86 -10.67
C LYS A 107 10.03 -6.46 -12.09
N VAL A 108 10.63 -7.38 -12.83
CA VAL A 108 10.90 -7.25 -14.26
C VAL A 108 10.27 -8.40 -15.02
N THR A 109 9.78 -8.10 -16.21
CA THR A 109 9.16 -9.08 -17.10
C THR A 109 9.92 -9.10 -18.43
N PRO A 110 10.23 -10.28 -19.01
CA PRO A 110 10.88 -10.38 -20.31
C PRO A 110 10.04 -9.71 -21.42
N LYS A 111 10.70 -8.94 -22.28
CA LYS A 111 10.06 -8.34 -23.47
C LYS A 111 9.90 -9.37 -24.58
N GLY A 112 8.75 -9.30 -25.29
CA GLY A 112 8.54 -10.03 -26.53
C GLY A 112 9.37 -9.44 -27.69
N GLU A 113 9.63 -10.24 -28.72
CA GLU A 113 10.39 -9.79 -29.90
C GLU A 113 9.75 -8.60 -30.64
N THR A 114 8.42 -8.48 -30.56
CA THR A 114 7.66 -7.37 -31.17
C THR A 114 7.76 -6.06 -30.39
N GLU A 115 8.13 -6.11 -29.13
CA GLU A 115 8.28 -4.93 -28.23
C GLU A 115 9.69 -4.34 -28.29
N LEU A 116 10.63 -4.97 -29.01
CA LEU A 116 12.00 -4.49 -29.14
C LEU A 116 12.08 -3.32 -30.13
N THR A 117 12.78 -2.27 -29.75
CA THR A 117 13.17 -1.21 -30.68
C THR A 117 14.18 -1.72 -31.71
N SER A 118 14.37 -0.99 -32.81
CA SER A 118 15.34 -1.37 -33.84
C SER A 118 16.77 -1.43 -33.28
N GLU A 119 17.10 -0.54 -32.35
CA GLU A 119 18.40 -0.50 -31.66
C GLU A 119 18.58 -1.69 -30.73
N GLU A 120 17.56 -2.05 -29.97
CA GLU A 120 17.55 -3.21 -29.08
C GLU A 120 17.69 -4.53 -29.88
N ARG A 121 17.04 -4.65 -31.04
CA ARG A 121 17.19 -5.80 -31.94
C ARG A 121 18.63 -5.92 -32.47
N LEU A 122 19.24 -4.77 -32.82
CA LEU A 122 20.61 -4.74 -33.29
C LEU A 122 21.60 -5.16 -32.19
N MET A 123 21.43 -4.66 -30.97
CA MET A 123 22.22 -5.03 -29.81
C MET A 123 22.11 -6.52 -29.49
N ARG A 124 20.91 -7.08 -29.57
CA ARG A 124 20.68 -8.53 -29.40
C ARG A 124 21.39 -9.36 -30.47
N ALA A 125 21.36 -8.89 -31.71
CA ALA A 125 22.06 -9.56 -32.81
C ALA A 125 23.60 -9.54 -32.66
N ILE A 126 24.17 -8.47 -32.10
CA ILE A 126 25.61 -8.30 -31.90
C ILE A 126 26.14 -9.01 -30.64
N PHE A 127 25.42 -8.90 -29.51
CA PHE A 127 25.84 -9.40 -28.19
C PHE A 127 25.21 -10.75 -27.80
N GLY A 128 24.36 -11.33 -28.63
CA GLY A 128 23.67 -12.61 -28.40
C GLY A 128 22.59 -12.53 -27.30
N GLU A 129 22.04 -13.70 -26.94
CA GLU A 129 20.93 -13.81 -25.96
C GLU A 129 21.26 -13.33 -24.54
N LYS A 130 22.50 -12.91 -24.26
CA LYS A 130 22.90 -12.45 -22.93
C LYS A 130 22.34 -11.08 -22.53
N ALA A 131 21.85 -10.28 -23.47
CA ALA A 131 21.11 -9.07 -23.17
C ALA A 131 19.63 -9.41 -23.03
N ARG A 132 19.23 -9.96 -21.90
CA ARG A 132 17.81 -10.07 -21.53
C ARG A 132 17.22 -8.69 -21.43
N GLU A 133 16.45 -8.31 -22.44
CA GLU A 133 15.67 -7.09 -22.35
C GLU A 133 14.42 -7.38 -21.54
N VAL A 134 14.32 -6.66 -20.46
CA VAL A 134 13.22 -6.75 -19.52
C VAL A 134 12.55 -5.37 -19.41
N ARG A 135 11.25 -5.37 -19.14
CA ARG A 135 10.52 -4.15 -18.78
C ARG A 135 10.25 -4.14 -17.30
N ASP A 136 10.21 -2.93 -16.75
CA ASP A 136 9.80 -2.70 -15.37
C ASP A 136 8.29 -2.95 -15.21
N THR A 137 7.95 -3.94 -14.41
CA THR A 137 6.58 -4.28 -13.99
C THR A 137 6.46 -4.26 -12.47
N SER A 138 7.30 -3.49 -11.81
CA SER A 138 7.34 -3.37 -10.36
C SER A 138 6.00 -2.92 -9.77
N LEU A 139 5.67 -3.46 -8.61
CA LEU A 139 4.56 -2.97 -7.81
C LEU A 139 4.94 -1.63 -7.19
N ARG A 140 4.15 -0.61 -7.49
CA ARG A 140 4.33 0.74 -6.95
C ARG A 140 3.12 1.14 -6.12
N VAL A 141 3.35 2.01 -5.15
CA VAL A 141 2.27 2.62 -4.37
C VAL A 141 1.32 3.36 -5.30
N PRO A 142 0.02 3.05 -5.31
CA PRO A 142 -0.96 3.73 -6.15
C PRO A 142 -1.07 5.22 -5.85
N HIS A 143 -1.61 5.96 -6.81
CA HIS A 143 -1.82 7.38 -6.65
C HIS A 143 -2.83 7.67 -5.54
N GLY A 144 -2.48 8.58 -4.63
CA GLY A 144 -3.30 8.92 -3.46
C GLY A 144 -3.03 8.07 -2.21
N GLU A 145 -2.25 6.99 -2.33
CA GLU A 145 -1.86 6.14 -1.21
C GLU A 145 -0.48 6.55 -0.65
N TRP A 146 -0.32 6.38 0.64
CA TRP A 146 0.91 6.65 1.37
C TRP A 146 0.87 5.93 2.72
N GLY A 147 1.97 5.82 3.40
CA GLY A 147 1.99 5.25 4.74
C GLY A 147 3.33 4.67 5.13
N VAL A 148 3.29 3.76 6.09
CA VAL A 148 4.46 3.03 6.60
C VAL A 148 4.25 1.55 6.36
N VAL A 149 5.25 0.87 5.84
CA VAL A 149 5.22 -0.59 5.66
C VAL A 149 5.28 -1.26 7.03
N VAL A 150 4.25 -2.01 7.38
CA VAL A 150 4.12 -2.67 8.69
C VAL A 150 4.38 -4.16 8.65
N ASP A 151 4.14 -4.81 7.52
CA ASP A 151 4.39 -6.22 7.34
C ASP A 151 4.65 -6.57 5.88
N VAL A 152 5.41 -7.62 5.64
CA VAL A 152 5.68 -8.20 4.31
C VAL A 152 5.62 -9.70 4.40
N LYS A 153 4.80 -10.33 3.56
CA LYS A 153 4.69 -11.78 3.47
C LYS A 153 5.11 -12.24 2.08
N ILE A 154 5.91 -13.28 2.04
CA ILE A 154 6.42 -13.88 0.81
C ILE A 154 5.92 -15.32 0.77
N PHE A 155 5.26 -15.65 -0.33
CA PHE A 155 4.78 -16.99 -0.63
C PHE A 155 5.54 -17.51 -1.85
N ASP A 156 6.05 -18.71 -1.76
CA ASP A 156 6.85 -19.32 -2.81
C ASP A 156 6.39 -20.76 -3.07
N ARG A 157 6.13 -21.07 -4.33
CA ARG A 157 5.74 -22.42 -4.75
C ARG A 157 6.78 -23.48 -4.40
N ALA A 158 8.07 -23.12 -4.39
CA ALA A 158 9.14 -24.02 -4.02
C ALA A 158 9.06 -24.46 -2.53
N HIS A 159 8.41 -23.65 -1.68
CA HIS A 159 8.18 -23.95 -0.26
C HIS A 159 6.81 -24.56 0.02
N SER A 160 6.12 -25.06 -1.01
CA SER A 160 4.80 -25.72 -0.91
C SER A 160 3.63 -24.79 -0.59
N ASP A 161 3.75 -23.49 -0.84
CA ASP A 161 2.63 -22.57 -0.72
C ASP A 161 1.60 -22.83 -1.85
N GLU A 162 0.33 -22.78 -1.51
CA GLU A 162 -0.77 -22.92 -2.45
C GLU A 162 -0.94 -21.61 -3.23
N LEU A 163 -0.34 -21.52 -4.41
CA LEU A 163 -0.44 -20.38 -5.32
C LEU A 163 -1.27 -20.73 -6.56
N SER A 164 -1.84 -19.70 -7.19
CA SER A 164 -2.54 -19.87 -8.46
C SER A 164 -1.67 -20.54 -9.51
N PRO A 165 -2.26 -21.27 -10.47
CA PRO A 165 -1.52 -21.86 -11.58
C PRO A 165 -0.68 -20.81 -12.28
N SER A 166 0.46 -20.93 -12.70
CA SER A 166 1.37 -19.95 -13.29
C SER A 166 2.07 -18.96 -12.34
N VAL A 167 1.63 -18.80 -11.10
CA VAL A 167 2.31 -17.94 -10.10
C VAL A 167 3.41 -18.76 -9.43
N GLN A 168 4.64 -18.28 -9.50
CA GLN A 168 5.79 -18.93 -8.87
C GLN A 168 6.08 -18.33 -7.49
N GLN A 169 5.93 -17.02 -7.37
CA GLN A 169 6.14 -16.28 -6.13
C GLN A 169 5.11 -15.17 -6.00
N MET A 170 4.63 -14.92 -4.80
CA MET A 170 3.75 -13.80 -4.47
C MET A 170 4.30 -13.06 -3.26
N VAL A 171 4.34 -11.75 -3.36
CA VAL A 171 4.73 -10.87 -2.26
C VAL A 171 3.54 -9.99 -1.90
N ARG A 172 3.21 -9.99 -0.63
CA ARG A 172 2.11 -9.20 -0.06
C ARG A 172 2.69 -8.19 0.90
N VAL A 173 2.44 -6.91 0.63
CA VAL A 173 2.95 -5.78 1.41
C VAL A 173 1.78 -5.09 2.10
N TYR A 174 1.88 -4.89 3.41
CA TYR A 174 0.89 -4.19 4.22
C TYR A 174 1.40 -2.79 4.57
N ILE A 175 0.60 -1.78 4.22
CA ILE A 175 0.90 -0.38 4.49
C ILE A 175 -0.14 0.17 5.44
N ALA A 176 0.30 0.78 6.54
CA ALA A 176 -0.57 1.46 7.49
C ALA A 176 -0.52 2.97 7.28
N GLN A 177 -1.70 3.58 7.22
CA GLN A 177 -1.87 5.03 7.21
C GLN A 177 -2.48 5.48 8.52
N LYS A 178 -1.88 6.47 9.14
CA LYS A 178 -2.45 7.17 10.30
C LYS A 178 -3.15 8.42 9.80
N ARG A 179 -4.47 8.42 9.82
CA ARG A 179 -5.30 9.55 9.38
C ARG A 179 -5.84 10.30 10.58
N LYS A 180 -5.40 11.54 10.75
CA LYS A 180 -5.93 12.47 11.74
C LYS A 180 -7.15 13.19 11.19
N ILE A 181 -8.06 13.58 12.10
CA ILE A 181 -9.21 14.38 11.70
C ILE A 181 -8.77 15.71 11.09
N SER A 182 -9.38 16.09 10.01
CA SER A 182 -9.10 17.32 9.26
C SER A 182 -10.38 18.05 8.87
N VAL A 183 -10.23 19.29 8.42
CA VAL A 183 -11.35 20.10 7.93
C VAL A 183 -11.99 19.39 6.72
N GLY A 184 -13.33 19.28 6.75
CA GLY A 184 -14.10 18.57 5.72
C GLY A 184 -14.43 17.12 6.06
N ASP A 185 -13.87 16.56 7.14
CA ASP A 185 -14.24 15.24 7.61
C ASP A 185 -15.64 15.24 8.20
N LYS A 186 -16.38 14.18 7.95
CA LYS A 186 -17.74 14.02 8.42
C LYS A 186 -17.77 13.35 9.79
N MET A 187 -18.50 13.94 10.71
CA MET A 187 -18.67 13.42 12.06
C MET A 187 -20.12 12.98 12.29
N SER A 188 -20.30 12.05 13.19
CA SER A 188 -21.63 11.55 13.57
C SER A 188 -21.82 11.58 15.08
N GLY A 189 -23.01 11.91 15.51
CA GLY A 189 -23.44 11.73 16.89
C GLY A 189 -23.84 10.27 17.17
N ARG A 190 -24.17 9.98 18.45
CA ARG A 190 -24.57 8.63 18.91
C ARG A 190 -25.83 8.08 18.25
N HIS A 191 -26.68 8.93 17.71
CA HIS A 191 -27.93 8.57 17.08
C HIS A 191 -27.89 8.59 15.54
N GLY A 192 -26.71 8.66 14.96
CA GLY A 192 -26.52 8.67 13.51
C GLY A 192 -26.75 10.01 12.83
N ASN A 193 -26.97 11.09 13.58
CA ASN A 193 -26.98 12.45 13.04
C ASN A 193 -25.57 12.82 12.56
N LYS A 194 -25.51 13.42 11.40
CA LYS A 194 -24.26 13.79 10.72
C LYS A 194 -24.17 15.29 10.57
#